data_467b19032748cace2acb3f11f333181a
#
_entry.id   467b19032748cace2acb3f11f333181a
#
_cell.length_a   1.000
_cell.length_b   1.000
_cell.length_c   1.000
_cell.angle_alpha   90.00
_cell.angle_beta   90.00
_cell.angle_gamma   90.00
#
_symmetry.space_group_name_H-M   'P 1'
#
loop_
_entity.id
_entity.type
_entity.pdbx_description
1 polymer ?
#
loop_
_entity_poly.entity_id
_entity_poly.type
_entity_poly.pdbx_seq_one_letter_code
_entity_poly.pdbx_strand_id
1 'polypeptide(L)'
;MNIAPHMFGIYQQLLVISQSMLRLASEGKWDELIDTEVNYVSTVEKLAETTRDVAIPAQTLDQLRPVLRHILDNEAEVKRMLQHRMGELADLIGQNTRQKSVNSAYGKLSGVVLFPHQST
;
A
#
# COMPACT_ATOMS: atom_id res chain seq x y z
N MET A 1 -20.21 -25.78 12.28
CA MET A 1 -20.45 -24.35 12.24
C MET A 1 -20.14 -23.82 10.86
N ASN A 2 -21.00 -22.98 10.34
CA ASN A 2 -20.79 -22.45 9.02
C ASN A 2 -19.88 -21.22 9.08
N ILE A 3 -18.72 -21.30 8.42
CA ILE A 3 -17.74 -20.23 8.40
C ILE A 3 -18.10 -19.11 7.43
N ALA A 4 -18.99 -19.38 6.48
CA ALA A 4 -19.27 -18.45 5.39
C ALA A 4 -19.70 -17.05 5.83
N PRO A 5 -20.65 -16.88 6.76
CA PRO A 5 -21.05 -15.53 7.18
C PRO A 5 -19.89 -14.74 7.78
N HIS A 6 -19.03 -15.41 8.52
CA HIS A 6 -17.87 -14.76 9.13
C HIS A 6 -16.87 -14.33 8.04
N MET A 7 -16.64 -15.18 7.05
CA MET A 7 -15.76 -14.85 5.94
C MET A 7 -16.29 -13.69 5.12
N PHE A 8 -17.59 -13.69 4.83
CA PHE A 8 -18.20 -12.59 4.09
C PHE A 8 -18.02 -11.27 4.84
N GLY A 9 -18.16 -11.31 6.17
CA GLY A 9 -17.94 -10.13 6.99
C GLY A 9 -16.52 -9.60 6.87
N ILE A 10 -15.53 -10.48 6.91
CA ILE A 10 -14.13 -10.07 6.79
C ILE A 10 -13.83 -9.53 5.40
N TYR A 11 -14.33 -10.19 4.36
CA TYR A 11 -14.15 -9.73 2.98
C TYR A 11 -14.80 -8.37 2.78
N GLN A 12 -15.97 -8.16 3.39
CA GLN A 12 -16.63 -6.86 3.31
C GLN A 12 -15.79 -5.77 3.99
N GLN A 13 -15.18 -6.09 5.14
CA GLN A 13 -14.27 -5.17 5.79
C GLN A 13 -13.08 -4.84 4.90
N LEU A 14 -12.49 -5.86 4.28
CA LEU A 14 -11.38 -5.65 3.36
C LEU A 14 -11.77 -4.76 2.19
N LEU A 15 -12.96 -4.96 1.65
CA LEU A 15 -13.43 -4.14 0.54
C LEU A 15 -13.56 -2.68 0.97
N VAL A 16 -14.17 -2.44 2.12
CA VAL A 16 -14.33 -1.08 2.63
C VAL A 16 -12.97 -0.42 2.89
N ILE A 17 -12.04 -1.17 3.50
CA ILE A 17 -10.70 -0.65 3.77
C ILE A 17 -9.98 -0.33 2.46
N SER A 18 -10.06 -1.22 1.47
CA SER A 18 -9.40 -0.99 0.19
C SER A 18 -9.98 0.24 -0.54
N GLN A 19 -11.27 0.46 -0.43
CA GLN A 19 -11.92 1.65 -0.99
C GLN A 19 -11.44 2.91 -0.29
N SER A 20 -11.29 2.85 1.04
CA SER A 20 -10.76 3.98 1.80
C SER A 20 -9.32 4.27 1.40
N MET A 21 -8.52 3.24 1.22
CA MET A 21 -7.14 3.40 0.78
C MET A 21 -7.07 4.08 -0.58
N LEU A 22 -7.93 3.65 -1.50
CA LEU A 22 -7.98 4.24 -2.84
C LEU A 22 -8.34 5.73 -2.77
N ARG A 23 -9.32 6.06 -1.95
CA ARG A 23 -9.72 7.45 -1.76
C ARG A 23 -8.58 8.28 -1.17
N LEU A 24 -7.93 7.76 -0.13
CA LEU A 24 -6.83 8.49 0.51
C LEU A 24 -5.66 8.71 -0.46
N ALA A 25 -5.35 7.70 -1.26
CA ALA A 25 -4.30 7.83 -2.26
C ALA A 25 -4.67 8.88 -3.30
N SER A 26 -5.91 8.89 -3.75
CA SER A 26 -6.36 9.86 -4.75
C SER A 26 -6.37 11.29 -4.20
N GLU A 27 -6.54 11.44 -2.89
CA GLU A 27 -6.53 12.74 -2.23
C GLU A 27 -5.13 13.16 -1.79
N GLY A 28 -4.15 12.30 -1.98
CA GLY A 28 -2.79 12.60 -1.56
C GLY A 28 -2.55 12.52 -0.06
N LYS A 29 -3.42 11.86 0.66
CA LYS A 29 -3.32 11.75 2.12
C LYS A 29 -2.49 10.52 2.49
N TRP A 30 -1.20 10.61 2.22
CA TRP A 30 -0.30 9.48 2.32
C TRP A 30 -0.12 8.96 3.74
N ASP A 31 -0.07 9.85 4.74
CA ASP A 31 0.08 9.42 6.13
C ASP A 31 -1.13 8.61 6.59
N GLU A 32 -2.32 9.08 6.25
CA GLU A 32 -3.54 8.36 6.60
C GLU A 32 -3.64 7.05 5.83
N LEU A 33 -3.13 7.02 4.61
CA LEU A 33 -3.08 5.80 3.80
C LEU A 33 -2.22 4.75 4.50
N ILE A 34 -1.07 5.14 5.03
CA ILE A 34 -0.18 4.22 5.73
C ILE A 34 -0.89 3.63 6.95
N ASP A 35 -1.57 4.46 7.72
CA ASP A 35 -2.32 3.98 8.87
C ASP A 35 -3.41 2.99 8.47
N THR A 36 -4.10 3.30 7.38
CA THR A 36 -5.17 2.43 6.88
C THR A 36 -4.61 1.12 6.35
N GLU A 37 -3.42 1.15 5.76
CA GLU A 37 -2.77 -0.06 5.27
C GLU A 37 -2.43 -1.01 6.42
N VAL A 38 -2.07 -0.50 7.59
CA VAL A 38 -1.85 -1.34 8.77
C VAL A 38 -3.13 -2.10 9.10
N ASN A 39 -4.27 -1.42 9.05
CA ASN A 39 -5.55 -2.07 9.27
C ASN A 39 -5.86 -3.11 8.21
N TYR A 40 -5.51 -2.82 6.96
CA TYR A 40 -5.71 -3.75 5.86
C TYR A 40 -4.92 -5.05 6.10
N VAL A 41 -3.65 -4.92 6.41
CA VAL A 41 -2.78 -6.08 6.67
C VAL A 41 -3.29 -6.88 7.85
N SER A 42 -3.68 -6.19 8.92
CA SER A 42 -4.21 -6.84 10.12
C SER A 42 -5.49 -7.64 9.79
N THR A 43 -6.34 -7.10 8.94
CA THR A 43 -7.57 -7.77 8.54
C THR A 43 -7.28 -8.98 7.65
N VAL A 44 -6.28 -8.87 6.77
CA VAL A 44 -5.83 -10.00 5.95
C VAL A 44 -5.30 -11.13 6.85
N GLU A 45 -4.53 -10.77 7.86
CA GLU A 45 -4.02 -11.76 8.81
C GLU A 45 -5.15 -12.44 9.56
N LYS A 46 -6.15 -11.67 9.94
CA LYS A 46 -7.34 -12.22 10.60
C LYS A 46 -8.06 -13.21 9.68
N LEU A 47 -8.18 -12.90 8.40
CA LEU A 47 -8.79 -13.79 7.43
C LEU A 47 -7.97 -15.08 7.32
N ALA A 48 -6.67 -14.97 7.19
CA ALA A 48 -5.80 -16.14 7.09
C ALA A 48 -5.90 -17.02 8.33
N GLU A 49 -5.94 -16.41 9.50
CA GLU A 49 -6.08 -17.13 10.76
C GLU A 49 -7.41 -17.86 10.84
N THR A 50 -8.50 -17.17 10.45
CA THR A 50 -9.84 -17.71 10.49
C THR A 50 -10.00 -18.90 9.56
N THR A 51 -9.31 -18.90 8.43
CA THR A 51 -9.47 -19.93 7.40
C THR A 51 -8.38 -20.98 7.38
N ARG A 52 -7.44 -20.91 8.30
CA ARG A 52 -6.25 -21.75 8.28
C ARG A 52 -6.54 -23.25 8.15
N ASP A 53 -7.40 -23.76 9.00
CA ASP A 53 -7.67 -25.19 9.05
C ASP A 53 -9.11 -25.52 8.67
N VAL A 54 -9.70 -24.68 7.85
CA VAL A 54 -11.10 -24.82 7.49
C VAL A 54 -11.25 -25.10 6.00
N ALA A 55 -11.98 -26.15 5.67
CA ALA A 55 -12.32 -26.41 4.29
C ALA A 55 -13.45 -25.46 3.87
N ILE A 56 -13.20 -24.70 2.82
CA ILE A 56 -14.17 -23.73 2.35
C ILE A 56 -14.96 -24.32 1.19
N PRO A 57 -16.30 -24.35 1.26
CA PRO A 57 -17.10 -24.89 0.16
C PRO A 57 -16.85 -24.11 -1.13
N ALA A 58 -16.86 -24.83 -2.24
CA ALA A 58 -16.65 -24.23 -3.56
C ALA A 58 -17.66 -23.14 -3.85
N GLN A 59 -18.90 -23.33 -3.41
CA GLN A 59 -19.94 -22.34 -3.62
C GLN A 59 -19.62 -21.02 -2.90
N THR A 60 -19.09 -21.13 -1.69
CA THR A 60 -18.67 -19.94 -0.93
C THR A 60 -17.53 -19.23 -1.65
N LEU A 61 -16.55 -19.98 -2.13
CA LEU A 61 -15.45 -19.39 -2.89
C LEU A 61 -15.94 -18.68 -4.13
N ASP A 62 -16.90 -19.29 -4.85
CA ASP A 62 -17.47 -18.67 -6.05
C ASP A 62 -18.14 -17.34 -5.72
N GLN A 63 -18.83 -17.28 -4.59
CA GLN A 63 -19.51 -16.06 -4.17
C GLN A 63 -18.53 -14.98 -3.74
N LEU A 64 -17.37 -15.37 -3.22
CA LEU A 64 -16.35 -14.41 -2.77
C LEU A 64 -15.47 -13.89 -3.90
N ARG A 65 -15.38 -14.60 -5.01
CA ARG A 65 -14.51 -14.20 -6.11
C ARG A 65 -14.72 -12.77 -6.61
N PRO A 66 -15.96 -12.33 -6.87
CA PRO A 66 -16.16 -10.96 -7.34
C PRO A 66 -15.71 -9.92 -6.31
N VAL A 67 -15.94 -10.20 -5.04
CA VAL A 67 -15.51 -9.30 -3.96
C VAL A 67 -14.00 -9.26 -3.89
N LEU A 68 -13.35 -10.41 -3.93
CA LEU A 68 -11.90 -10.50 -3.91
C LEU A 68 -11.29 -9.78 -5.10
N ARG A 69 -11.87 -9.96 -6.30
CA ARG A 69 -11.38 -9.27 -7.49
C ARG A 69 -11.45 -7.76 -7.30
N HIS A 70 -12.55 -7.26 -6.74
CA HIS A 70 -12.71 -5.83 -6.52
C HIS A 70 -11.67 -5.31 -5.52
N ILE A 71 -11.43 -6.07 -4.44
CA ILE A 71 -10.41 -5.73 -3.45
C ILE A 71 -9.04 -5.66 -4.11
N LEU A 72 -8.70 -6.66 -4.90
CA LEU A 72 -7.40 -6.71 -5.56
C LEU A 72 -7.23 -5.61 -6.60
N ASP A 73 -8.29 -5.25 -7.31
CA ASP A 73 -8.26 -4.14 -8.26
C ASP A 73 -8.02 -2.82 -7.53
N ASN A 74 -8.68 -2.61 -6.39
CA ASN A 74 -8.47 -1.42 -5.59
C ASN A 74 -7.03 -1.37 -5.07
N GLU A 75 -6.52 -2.49 -4.59
CA GLU A 75 -5.16 -2.58 -4.08
C GLU A 75 -4.14 -2.28 -5.18
N ALA A 76 -4.37 -2.81 -6.38
CA ALA A 76 -3.47 -2.59 -7.50
C ALA A 76 -3.43 -1.10 -7.87
N GLU A 77 -4.57 -0.44 -7.84
CA GLU A 77 -4.64 0.98 -8.16
C GLU A 77 -3.96 1.83 -7.08
N VAL A 78 -4.17 1.49 -5.81
CA VAL A 78 -3.46 2.16 -4.71
C VAL A 78 -1.96 2.01 -4.88
N LYS A 79 -1.52 0.80 -5.22
CA LYS A 79 -0.10 0.52 -5.42
C LYS A 79 0.47 1.34 -6.57
N ARG A 80 -0.28 1.46 -7.66
CA ARG A 80 0.13 2.25 -8.81
C ARG A 80 0.29 3.72 -8.42
N MET A 81 -0.67 4.27 -7.68
CA MET A 81 -0.60 5.65 -7.21
C MET A 81 0.56 5.88 -6.27
N LEU A 82 0.81 4.92 -5.36
CA LEU A 82 1.90 5.01 -4.43
C LEU A 82 3.25 4.96 -5.15
N GLN A 83 3.38 4.08 -6.12
CA GLN A 83 4.60 3.98 -6.93
C GLN A 83 4.86 5.28 -7.70
N HIS A 84 3.81 5.87 -8.23
CA HIS A 84 3.92 7.16 -8.91
C HIS A 84 4.41 8.23 -7.94
N ARG A 85 3.85 8.28 -6.73
CA ARG A 85 4.26 9.23 -5.71
C ARG A 85 5.71 9.01 -5.28
N MET A 86 6.11 7.76 -5.14
CA MET A 86 7.49 7.44 -4.79
C MET A 86 8.45 7.87 -5.89
N GLY A 87 8.04 7.73 -7.14
CA GLY A 87 8.83 8.22 -8.27
C GLY A 87 8.99 9.73 -8.23
N GLU A 88 7.93 10.45 -7.93
CA GLU A 88 8.00 11.90 -7.80
C GLU A 88 8.97 12.31 -6.69
N LEU A 89 8.88 11.64 -5.55
CA LEU A 89 9.77 11.92 -4.42
C LEU A 89 11.22 11.61 -4.78
N ALA A 90 11.46 10.52 -5.48
CA ALA A 90 12.80 10.16 -5.91
C ALA A 90 13.38 11.22 -6.85
N ASP A 91 12.56 11.74 -7.76
CA ASP A 91 12.98 12.80 -8.66
C ASP A 91 13.33 14.07 -7.91
N LEU A 92 12.52 14.44 -6.93
CA LEU A 92 12.79 15.61 -6.11
C LEU A 92 14.09 15.46 -5.31
N ILE A 93 14.31 14.28 -4.74
CA ILE A 93 15.53 13.98 -4.02
C ILE A 93 16.72 14.03 -4.96
N GLY A 94 16.59 13.50 -6.15
CA GLY A 94 17.63 13.54 -7.16
C GLY A 94 18.00 14.96 -7.55
N GLN A 95 17.02 15.81 -7.75
CA GLN A 95 17.24 17.22 -8.06
C GLN A 95 17.93 17.92 -6.90
N ASN A 96 17.48 17.67 -5.68
CA ASN A 96 18.09 18.25 -4.50
C ASN A 96 19.54 17.82 -4.36
N THR A 97 19.83 16.56 -4.59
CA THR A 97 21.18 16.03 -4.51
C THR A 97 22.09 16.69 -5.55
N ARG A 98 21.60 16.86 -6.76
CA ARG A 98 22.33 17.52 -7.82
C ARG A 98 22.62 18.97 -7.46
N GLN A 99 21.63 19.66 -6.94
CA GLN A 99 21.79 21.05 -6.54
C GLN A 99 22.85 21.18 -5.45
N LYS A 100 22.81 20.28 -4.48
CA LYS A 100 23.81 20.28 -3.41
C LYS A 100 25.19 19.97 -3.95
N SER A 101 25.31 19.08 -4.91
CA SER A 101 26.58 18.75 -5.52
C SER A 101 27.17 19.97 -6.25
N VAL A 102 26.35 20.68 -6.98
CA VAL A 102 26.77 21.89 -7.66
C VAL A 102 27.22 22.94 -6.64
N ASN A 103 26.43 23.13 -5.59
CA ASN A 103 26.78 24.09 -4.54
C ASN A 103 28.07 23.70 -3.85
N SER A 104 28.32 22.43 -3.65
CA SER A 104 29.56 21.96 -3.06
C SER A 104 30.76 22.26 -3.95
N ALA A 105 30.59 22.10 -5.26
CA ALA A 105 31.67 22.39 -6.20
C ALA A 105 32.12 23.82 -6.10
N TYR A 106 31.22 24.74 -5.83
CA TYR A 106 31.56 26.15 -5.70
C TYR A 106 31.83 26.57 -4.27
N GLY A 107 31.11 25.97 -3.30
CA GLY A 107 31.17 26.38 -1.92
C GLY A 107 32.02 25.54 -1.02
N LYS A 108 32.55 24.44 -1.55
CA LYS A 108 33.33 23.50 -0.76
C LYS A 108 32.52 22.87 0.35
N LEU A 109 31.26 22.67 0.12
CA LEU A 109 30.46 22.04 1.10
C LEU A 109 30.69 20.55 1.05
N SER A 110 31.05 19.96 2.15
CA SER A 110 31.31 18.54 2.18
C SER A 110 30.17 17.77 2.81
N GLY A 111 29.18 18.45 3.27
CA GLY A 111 28.07 17.79 3.95
C GLY A 111 27.23 16.94 3.08
N VAL A 112 27.42 16.99 1.78
CA VAL A 112 26.64 16.22 0.88
C VAL A 112 26.80 14.74 1.05
N VAL A 113 27.84 14.33 1.70
CA VAL A 113 28.06 12.92 1.90
C VAL A 113 27.13 12.27 2.88
N LEU A 114 26.18 12.99 3.38
CA LEU A 114 25.20 12.42 4.27
C LEU A 114 24.38 11.32 3.63
N PHE A 115 24.34 11.28 2.31
CA PHE A 115 23.54 10.28 1.63
C PHE A 115 24.37 9.55 0.61
N PRO A 116 25.41 8.90 1.02
CA PRO A 116 26.33 8.31 0.07
C PRO A 116 25.72 7.25 -0.82
N HIS A 117 24.86 6.47 -0.25
CA HIS A 117 24.33 5.39 -1.01
C HIS A 117 23.31 5.79 -1.99
N GLN A 118 22.80 6.97 -1.86
CA GLN A 118 21.82 7.33 -2.75
C GLN A 118 22.32 7.57 -4.06
N SER A 119 23.49 7.43 -4.23
CA SER A 119 24.01 7.47 -5.55
C SER A 119 23.25 6.57 -6.47
N THR A 120 22.48 5.76 -5.98
CA THR A 120 21.71 4.96 -6.88
C THR A 120 20.57 5.71 -7.47
#